data_e945b7fb041c475302de404bc7015102
#
_entry.id   e945b7fb041c475302de404bc7015102
#
_cell.length_a   1.000
_cell.length_b   1.000
_cell.length_c   1.000
_cell.angle_alpha   90.00
_cell.angle_beta   90.00
_cell.angle_gamma   90.00
#
_symmetry.space_group_name_H-M   'P 1'
#
loop_
_entity.id
_entity.type
_entity.pdbx_description
1 polymer ?
#
loop_
_entity_poly.entity_id
_entity_poly.type
_entity_poly.pdbx_seq_one_letter_code
_entity_poly.pdbx_strand_id
1 'polypeptide(L)'
;MFELFRRIKMHVLLTAVLTLILGLILLFQPGIAMGTVLSILGWILVITGVVSLLAVLLTHGTMMGQGDLVLGLLELATGLVILMKPTFLVSLVGIVLGLLMVMHGARDIQSAREAKALGYDWKLSLGIGVVTVVMGAIVMFSPFSTAKVLLQVAGIGLIGDAVG
;
A
#
# COMPACT_ATOMS: atom_id res chain seq x y z
N MET A 1 -12.36 3.21 41.01
CA MET A 1 -12.84 4.14 39.96
C MET A 1 -11.70 5.07 39.48
N PHE A 2 -10.93 5.71 40.34
CA PHE A 2 -9.79 6.58 39.98
C PHE A 2 -8.65 5.88 39.22
N GLU A 3 -8.35 4.65 39.52
CA GLU A 3 -7.31 3.85 38.84
C GLU A 3 -7.66 3.52 37.39
N LEU A 4 -8.92 3.24 37.07
CA LEU A 4 -9.41 3.00 35.73
C LEU A 4 -9.31 4.26 34.85
N PHE A 5 -9.71 5.42 35.39
CA PHE A 5 -9.58 6.72 34.71
C PHE A 5 -8.14 7.08 34.44
N ARG A 6 -7.21 6.76 35.32
CA ARG A 6 -5.78 7.01 35.16
C ARG A 6 -5.17 6.10 34.08
N ARG A 7 -5.59 4.84 34.01
CA ARG A 7 -5.12 3.91 32.97
C ARG A 7 -5.65 4.31 31.59
N ILE A 8 -6.91 4.68 31.48
CA ILE A 8 -7.51 5.14 30.21
C ILE A 8 -6.79 6.41 29.71
N LYS A 9 -6.55 7.39 30.57
CA LYS A 9 -5.82 8.60 30.20
C LYS A 9 -4.38 8.29 29.75
N MET A 10 -3.67 7.39 30.43
CA MET A 10 -2.31 7.00 30.05
C MET A 10 -2.28 6.28 28.69
N HIS A 11 -3.23 5.38 28.42
CA HIS A 11 -3.31 4.72 27.11
C HIS A 11 -3.62 5.71 25.97
N VAL A 12 -4.56 6.62 26.16
CA VAL A 12 -4.88 7.66 25.18
C VAL A 12 -3.69 8.56 24.92
N LEU A 13 -3.00 8.99 25.97
CA LEU A 13 -1.84 9.87 25.86
C LEU A 13 -0.65 9.16 25.18
N LEU A 14 -0.42 7.88 25.49
CA LEU A 14 0.60 7.05 24.84
C LEU A 14 0.27 6.86 23.35
N THR A 15 -0.98 6.57 23.03
CA THR A 15 -1.42 6.41 21.64
C THR A 15 -1.25 7.71 20.87
N ALA A 16 -1.69 8.84 21.42
CA ALA A 16 -1.55 10.16 20.78
C ALA A 16 -0.07 10.51 20.53
N VAL A 17 0.82 10.28 21.50
CA VAL A 17 2.26 10.53 21.32
C VAL A 17 2.86 9.61 20.25
N LEU A 18 2.50 8.32 20.25
CA LEU A 18 2.98 7.38 19.25
C LEU A 18 2.48 7.76 17.84
N THR A 19 1.20 8.12 17.72
CA THR A 19 0.60 8.55 16.45
C THR A 19 1.25 9.83 15.93
N LEU A 20 1.54 10.76 16.84
CA LEU A 20 2.21 12.01 16.50
C LEU A 20 3.65 11.78 16.02
N ILE A 21 4.41 10.92 16.70
CA ILE A 21 5.78 10.56 16.29
C ILE A 21 5.75 9.87 14.92
N LEU A 22 4.82 8.94 14.73
CA LEU A 22 4.68 8.20 13.48
C LEU A 22 4.28 9.14 12.33
N GLY A 23 3.34 10.07 12.56
CA GLY A 23 2.95 11.10 11.60
C GLY A 23 4.12 12.00 11.22
N LEU A 24 4.95 12.38 12.19
CA LEU A 24 6.14 13.20 11.94
C LEU A 24 7.19 12.47 11.07
N ILE A 25 7.41 11.18 11.35
CA ILE A 25 8.34 10.34 10.56
C ILE A 25 7.83 10.21 9.12
N LEU A 26 6.53 9.96 8.93
CA LEU A 26 5.95 9.86 7.59
C LEU A 26 6.01 11.19 6.83
N LEU A 27 5.86 12.30 7.52
CA LEU A 27 5.89 13.63 6.92
C LEU A 27 7.31 14.02 6.46
N PHE A 28 8.31 13.86 7.33
CA PHE A 28 9.68 14.31 7.05
C PHE A 28 10.53 13.29 6.29
N GLN A 29 10.32 11.99 6.55
CA GLN A 29 11.14 10.93 5.98
C GLN A 29 10.30 9.74 5.47
N PRO A 30 9.38 9.97 4.52
CA PRO A 30 8.51 8.91 4.01
C PRO A 30 9.28 7.75 3.36
N GLY A 31 10.47 8.02 2.81
CA GLY A 31 11.34 7.00 2.21
C GLY A 31 11.88 6.00 3.22
N ILE A 32 12.22 6.44 4.44
CA ILE A 32 12.70 5.55 5.52
C ILE A 32 11.53 4.69 6.02
N ALA A 33 10.38 5.30 6.28
CA ALA A 33 9.18 4.58 6.71
C ALA A 33 8.81 3.48 5.72
N MET A 34 8.79 3.82 4.41
CA MET A 34 8.52 2.87 3.35
C MET A 34 9.55 1.75 3.27
N GLY A 35 10.85 2.09 3.35
CA GLY A 35 11.93 1.10 3.34
C GLY A 35 11.84 0.15 4.53
N THR A 36 11.54 0.65 5.72
CA THR A 36 11.39 -0.17 6.94
C THR A 36 10.23 -1.15 6.82
N VAL A 37 9.06 -0.67 6.38
CA VAL A 37 7.87 -1.53 6.18
C VAL A 37 8.16 -2.62 5.15
N LEU A 38 8.75 -2.27 4.02
CA LEU A 38 9.11 -3.24 2.99
C LEU A 38 10.16 -4.24 3.47
N SER A 39 11.14 -3.81 4.26
CA SER A 39 12.13 -4.71 4.83
C SER A 39 11.51 -5.71 5.80
N ILE A 40 10.59 -5.26 6.67
CA ILE A 40 9.86 -6.16 7.57
C ILE A 40 9.03 -7.17 6.77
N LEU A 41 8.30 -6.73 5.75
CA LEU A 41 7.54 -7.61 4.86
C LEU A 41 8.45 -8.60 4.13
N GLY A 42 9.60 -8.15 3.62
CA GLY A 42 10.58 -8.99 2.97
C GLY A 42 11.11 -10.09 3.88
N TRP A 43 11.45 -9.77 5.13
CA TRP A 43 11.89 -10.76 6.11
C TRP A 43 10.78 -11.76 6.48
N ILE A 44 9.54 -11.29 6.65
CA ILE A 44 8.40 -12.18 6.92
C ILE A 44 8.25 -13.18 5.76
N LEU A 45 8.26 -12.72 4.51
CA LEU A 45 8.13 -13.59 3.34
C LEU A 45 9.31 -14.57 3.19
N VAL A 46 10.53 -14.15 3.50
CA VAL A 46 11.67 -15.07 3.49
C VAL A 46 11.52 -16.15 4.55
N ILE A 47 11.13 -15.77 5.77
CA ILE A 47 10.97 -16.73 6.87
C ILE A 47 9.82 -17.70 6.55
N THR A 48 8.66 -17.20 6.11
CA THR A 48 7.53 -18.08 5.75
C THR A 48 7.87 -18.99 4.58
N GLY A 49 8.52 -18.48 3.54
CA GLY A 49 8.97 -19.28 2.39
C GLY A 49 9.96 -20.37 2.78
N VAL A 50 10.93 -20.08 3.65
CA VAL A 50 11.86 -21.10 4.17
C VAL A 50 11.13 -22.14 5.00
N VAL A 51 10.22 -21.75 5.88
CA VAL A 51 9.43 -22.67 6.71
C VAL A 51 8.56 -23.56 5.82
N SER A 52 7.90 -23.00 4.81
CA SER A 52 7.08 -23.77 3.84
C SER A 52 7.93 -24.80 3.10
N LEU A 53 9.12 -24.42 2.60
CA LEU A 53 10.02 -25.34 1.93
C LEU A 53 10.53 -26.45 2.85
N LEU A 54 10.90 -26.11 4.09
CA LEU A 54 11.32 -27.10 5.10
C LEU A 54 10.17 -28.06 5.44
N ALA A 55 8.95 -27.56 5.59
CA ALA A 55 7.77 -28.38 5.87
C ALA A 55 7.55 -29.42 4.74
N VAL A 56 7.66 -29.02 3.49
CA VAL A 56 7.54 -29.92 2.32
C VAL A 56 8.65 -30.98 2.31
N LEU A 57 9.88 -30.57 2.63
CA LEU A 57 11.02 -31.50 2.67
C LEU A 57 10.93 -32.52 3.82
N LEU A 58 10.37 -32.13 4.96
CA LEU A 58 10.25 -32.99 6.15
C LEU A 58 9.04 -33.95 6.06
N THR A 59 7.98 -33.56 5.35
CA THR A 59 6.73 -34.34 5.27
C THR A 59 6.77 -35.47 4.21
N HIS A 60 7.89 -35.70 3.51
CA HIS A 60 8.11 -36.81 2.57
C HIS A 60 6.87 -37.29 1.80
N GLY A 61 6.27 -36.42 0.98
CA GLY A 61 5.35 -36.87 -0.07
C GLY A 61 3.94 -37.29 0.35
N THR A 62 3.47 -36.95 1.54
CA THR A 62 2.04 -37.00 1.84
C THR A 62 1.36 -35.82 1.17
N MET A 63 0.15 -36.00 0.69
CA MET A 63 -0.71 -35.15 -0.17
C MET A 63 -0.73 -33.61 0.05
N MET A 64 0.13 -33.02 0.86
CA MET A 64 0.41 -31.59 0.94
C MET A 64 1.29 -31.22 -0.25
N GLY A 65 0.60 -30.81 -1.29
CA GLY A 65 0.96 -30.96 -2.65
C GLY A 65 2.05 -30.06 -3.16
N GLN A 66 2.37 -30.33 -4.39
CA GLN A 66 3.18 -29.52 -5.32
C GLN A 66 2.84 -28.00 -5.24
N GLY A 67 1.62 -27.64 -4.80
CA GLY A 67 1.18 -26.25 -4.56
C GLY A 67 1.96 -25.55 -3.43
N ASP A 68 2.22 -26.25 -2.34
CA ASP A 68 2.91 -25.66 -1.18
C ASP A 68 4.40 -25.42 -1.48
N LEU A 69 5.01 -26.26 -2.31
CA LEU A 69 6.38 -26.08 -2.76
C LEU A 69 6.51 -24.86 -3.69
N VAL A 70 5.58 -24.70 -4.62
CA VAL A 70 5.54 -23.56 -5.54
C VAL A 70 5.28 -22.26 -4.76
N LEU A 71 4.35 -22.28 -3.81
CA LEU A 71 4.05 -21.12 -2.97
C LEU A 71 5.26 -20.74 -2.10
N GLY A 72 5.88 -21.70 -1.43
CA GLY A 72 7.08 -21.45 -0.61
C GLY A 72 8.25 -20.88 -1.43
N LEU A 73 8.44 -21.36 -2.67
CA LEU A 73 9.45 -20.83 -3.56
C LEU A 73 9.12 -19.41 -4.02
N LEU A 74 7.84 -19.13 -4.34
CA LEU A 74 7.39 -17.79 -4.72
C LEU A 74 7.51 -16.81 -3.55
N GLU A 75 7.15 -17.21 -2.33
CA GLU A 75 7.30 -16.39 -1.12
C GLU A 75 8.76 -16.03 -0.89
N LEU A 76 9.65 -17.04 -0.95
CA LEU A 76 11.08 -16.84 -0.75
C LEU A 76 11.67 -15.94 -1.84
N ALA A 77 11.36 -16.19 -3.11
CA ALA A 77 11.85 -15.38 -4.22
C ALA A 77 11.34 -13.92 -4.11
N THR A 78 10.06 -13.73 -3.80
CA THR A 78 9.47 -12.40 -3.62
C THR A 78 10.08 -11.67 -2.42
N GLY A 79 10.24 -12.34 -1.29
CA GLY A 79 10.89 -11.78 -0.10
C GLY A 79 12.33 -11.33 -0.38
N LEU A 80 13.09 -12.14 -1.10
CA LEU A 80 14.46 -11.83 -1.48
C LEU A 80 14.53 -10.60 -2.41
N VAL A 81 13.65 -10.52 -3.40
CA VAL A 81 13.55 -9.35 -4.30
C VAL A 81 13.21 -8.07 -3.53
N ILE A 82 12.29 -8.14 -2.56
CA ILE A 82 11.94 -7.00 -1.71
C ILE A 82 13.14 -6.54 -0.88
N LEU A 83 13.90 -7.46 -0.30
CA LEU A 83 15.08 -7.13 0.51
C LEU A 83 16.21 -6.55 -0.33
N MET A 84 16.40 -7.04 -1.55
CA MET A 84 17.47 -6.55 -2.44
C MET A 84 17.11 -5.21 -3.10
N LYS A 85 15.87 -5.03 -3.54
CA LYS A 85 15.40 -3.84 -4.27
C LYS A 85 13.95 -3.50 -3.90
N PRO A 86 13.71 -2.89 -2.74
CA PRO A 86 12.35 -2.53 -2.30
C PRO A 86 11.64 -1.59 -3.28
N THR A 87 12.39 -0.74 -3.98
CA THR A 87 11.85 0.18 -4.99
C THR A 87 11.23 -0.54 -6.18
N PHE A 88 11.70 -1.72 -6.53
CA PHE A 88 11.16 -2.50 -7.64
C PHE A 88 9.71 -2.91 -7.41
N LEU A 89 9.40 -3.42 -6.22
CA LEU A 89 8.03 -3.81 -5.87
C LEU A 89 7.08 -2.62 -5.90
N VAL A 90 7.50 -1.49 -5.34
CA VAL A 90 6.71 -0.24 -5.34
C VAL A 90 6.45 0.23 -6.76
N SER A 91 7.46 0.15 -7.63
CA SER A 91 7.31 0.54 -9.03
C SER A 91 6.35 -0.38 -9.76
N LEU A 92 6.43 -1.68 -9.54
CA LEU A 92 5.54 -2.67 -10.16
C LEU A 92 4.08 -2.45 -9.74
N VAL A 93 3.82 -2.31 -8.45
CA VAL A 93 2.49 -2.02 -7.92
C VAL A 93 1.98 -0.68 -8.44
N GLY A 94 2.83 0.35 -8.47
CA GLY A 94 2.46 1.66 -8.98
C GLY A 94 2.09 1.66 -10.46
N ILE A 95 2.83 0.92 -11.30
CA ILE A 95 2.51 0.77 -12.73
C ILE A 95 1.15 0.09 -12.90
N VAL A 96 0.89 -1.00 -12.16
CA VAL A 96 -0.40 -1.71 -12.23
C VAL A 96 -1.54 -0.82 -11.78
N LEU A 97 -1.39 -0.13 -10.64
CA LEU A 97 -2.41 0.80 -10.14
C LEU A 97 -2.63 1.98 -11.09
N GLY A 98 -1.56 2.57 -11.61
CA GLY A 98 -1.63 3.66 -12.59
C GLY A 98 -2.38 3.23 -13.85
N LEU A 99 -2.10 2.03 -14.36
CA LEU A 99 -2.80 1.47 -15.51
C LEU A 99 -4.29 1.28 -15.23
N LEU A 100 -4.64 0.71 -14.07
CA LEU A 100 -6.03 0.56 -13.65
C LEU A 100 -6.75 1.90 -13.53
N MET A 101 -6.10 2.92 -12.98
CA MET A 101 -6.65 4.27 -12.90
C MET A 101 -6.89 4.88 -14.29
N VAL A 102 -5.96 4.73 -15.22
CA VAL A 102 -6.13 5.18 -16.61
C VAL A 102 -7.32 4.47 -17.27
N MET A 103 -7.45 3.16 -17.06
CA MET A 103 -8.59 2.41 -17.61
C MET A 103 -9.94 2.86 -17.00
N HIS A 104 -10.00 3.12 -15.69
CA HIS A 104 -11.20 3.64 -15.04
C HIS A 104 -11.55 5.05 -15.54
N GLY A 105 -10.58 5.96 -15.58
CA GLY A 105 -10.80 7.30 -16.08
C GLY A 105 -11.21 7.34 -17.58
N ALA A 106 -10.69 6.42 -18.39
CA ALA A 106 -11.13 6.28 -19.77
C ALA A 106 -12.61 5.85 -19.86
N ARG A 107 -13.07 4.95 -18.99
CA ARG A 107 -14.49 4.56 -18.88
C ARG A 107 -15.35 5.75 -18.45
N ASP A 108 -14.91 6.53 -17.47
CA ASP A 108 -15.65 7.72 -17.01
C ASP A 108 -15.80 8.76 -18.13
N ILE A 109 -14.76 8.93 -18.97
CA ILE A 109 -14.82 9.79 -20.14
C ILE A 109 -15.82 9.25 -21.19
N GLN A 110 -15.87 7.93 -21.39
CA GLN A 110 -16.86 7.31 -22.29
C GLN A 110 -18.28 7.51 -21.76
N SER A 111 -18.51 7.24 -20.48
CA SER A 111 -19.82 7.45 -19.83
C SER A 111 -20.26 8.93 -19.91
N ALA A 112 -19.32 9.87 -19.77
CA ALA A 112 -19.62 11.29 -19.93
C ALA A 112 -20.06 11.65 -21.36
N ARG A 113 -19.48 11.00 -22.39
CA ARG A 113 -19.91 11.20 -23.79
C ARG A 113 -21.32 10.66 -24.03
N GLU A 114 -21.65 9.49 -23.46
CA GLU A 114 -22.98 8.90 -23.54
C GLU A 114 -24.01 9.76 -22.81
N ALA A 115 -23.70 10.25 -21.61
CA ALA A 115 -24.56 11.17 -20.85
C ALA A 115 -24.83 12.47 -21.64
N LYS A 116 -23.82 13.00 -22.33
CA LYS A 116 -23.99 14.16 -23.22
C LYS A 116 -24.96 13.89 -24.35
N ALA A 117 -24.88 12.71 -24.98
CA ALA A 117 -25.79 12.33 -26.08
C ALA A 117 -27.25 12.22 -25.62
N LEU A 118 -27.46 11.86 -24.32
CA LEU A 118 -28.77 11.73 -23.70
C LEU A 118 -29.29 13.03 -23.05
N GLY A 119 -28.52 14.13 -23.10
CA GLY A 119 -28.90 15.42 -22.54
C GLY A 119 -28.71 15.54 -21.02
N TYR A 120 -27.97 14.62 -20.38
CA TYR A 120 -27.65 14.67 -18.95
C TYR A 120 -26.40 15.51 -18.67
N ASP A 121 -26.19 15.86 -17.37
CA ASP A 121 -25.02 16.61 -16.90
C ASP A 121 -23.73 15.76 -17.05
N TRP A 122 -23.01 15.98 -18.13
CA TRP A 122 -21.78 15.23 -18.51
C TRP A 122 -20.49 15.87 -18.01
N LYS A 123 -20.54 17.17 -17.64
CA LYS A 123 -19.35 17.97 -17.35
C LYS A 123 -18.56 17.45 -16.14
N LEU A 124 -19.28 17.06 -15.08
CA LEU A 124 -18.67 16.54 -13.84
C LEU A 124 -17.98 15.19 -14.11
N SER A 125 -18.66 14.26 -14.77
CA SER A 125 -18.09 12.94 -15.11
C SER A 125 -16.88 13.08 -16.03
N LEU A 126 -16.91 13.97 -17.00
CA LEU A 126 -15.77 14.23 -17.87
C LEU A 126 -14.59 14.79 -17.06
N GLY A 127 -14.85 15.76 -16.17
CA GLY A 127 -13.82 16.35 -15.32
C GLY A 127 -13.14 15.30 -14.44
N ILE A 128 -13.94 14.47 -13.77
CA ILE A 128 -13.42 13.36 -12.93
C ILE A 128 -12.61 12.38 -13.77
N GLY A 129 -13.14 11.94 -14.92
CA GLY A 129 -12.44 11.01 -15.81
C GLY A 129 -11.09 11.53 -16.28
N VAL A 130 -11.01 12.80 -16.71
CA VAL A 130 -9.76 13.43 -17.13
C VAL A 130 -8.76 13.51 -15.97
N VAL A 131 -9.19 13.95 -14.79
CA VAL A 131 -8.32 14.01 -13.59
C VAL A 131 -7.81 12.61 -13.23
N THR A 132 -8.68 11.59 -13.26
CA THR A 132 -8.30 10.21 -12.96
C THR A 132 -7.27 9.67 -13.96
N VAL A 133 -7.41 9.94 -15.25
CA VAL A 133 -6.44 9.55 -16.29
C VAL A 133 -5.09 10.23 -16.06
N VAL A 134 -5.08 11.54 -15.79
CA VAL A 134 -3.86 12.30 -15.55
C VAL A 134 -3.15 11.78 -14.28
N MET A 135 -3.89 11.58 -13.21
CA MET A 135 -3.35 11.01 -11.95
C MET A 135 -2.81 9.60 -12.15
N GLY A 136 -3.52 8.75 -12.89
CA GLY A 136 -3.08 7.40 -13.24
C GLY A 136 -1.78 7.42 -14.06
N ALA A 137 -1.63 8.32 -15.00
CA ALA A 137 -0.41 8.51 -15.76
C ALA A 137 0.76 8.95 -14.86
N ILE A 138 0.53 9.91 -13.95
CA ILE A 138 1.56 10.35 -13.00
C ILE A 138 2.01 9.17 -12.10
N VAL A 139 1.07 8.38 -11.58
CA VAL A 139 1.37 7.19 -10.76
C VAL A 139 2.19 6.18 -11.55
N MET A 140 1.87 5.95 -12.82
CA MET A 140 2.55 4.99 -13.69
C MET A 140 4.00 5.42 -14.00
N PHE A 141 4.23 6.70 -14.27
CA PHE A 141 5.56 7.21 -14.61
C PHE A 141 6.45 7.50 -13.39
N SER A 142 5.85 7.79 -12.23
CA SER A 142 6.58 8.13 -11.01
C SER A 142 6.00 7.44 -9.77
N PRO A 143 5.95 6.10 -9.73
CA PRO A 143 5.28 5.36 -8.67
C PRO A 143 5.90 5.60 -7.29
N PHE A 144 7.24 5.69 -7.23
CA PHE A 144 7.95 5.91 -5.97
C PHE A 144 7.72 7.31 -5.40
N SER A 145 7.68 8.34 -6.25
CA SER A 145 7.37 9.71 -5.83
C SER A 145 5.93 9.83 -5.36
N THR A 146 4.99 9.19 -6.08
CA THR A 146 3.57 9.17 -5.69
C THR A 146 3.37 8.48 -4.35
N ALA A 147 4.03 7.33 -4.11
CA ALA A 147 3.96 6.65 -2.83
C ALA A 147 4.50 7.52 -1.68
N LYS A 148 5.58 8.27 -1.88
CA LYS A 148 6.09 9.24 -0.90
C LYS A 148 5.08 10.33 -0.57
N VAL A 149 4.45 10.92 -1.59
CA VAL A 149 3.43 11.97 -1.39
C VAL A 149 2.23 11.42 -0.62
N LEU A 150 1.75 10.21 -0.94
CA LEU A 150 0.67 9.56 -0.20
C LEU A 150 1.03 9.33 1.27
N LEU A 151 2.25 8.90 1.56
CA LEU A 151 2.74 8.73 2.93
C LEU A 151 2.83 10.06 3.68
N GLN A 152 3.24 11.15 3.01
CA GLN A 152 3.27 12.49 3.59
C GLN A 152 1.86 12.99 3.92
N VAL A 153 0.90 12.80 3.02
CA VAL A 153 -0.52 13.15 3.27
C VAL A 153 -1.08 12.34 4.43
N ALA A 154 -0.80 11.04 4.47
CA ALA A 154 -1.18 10.18 5.60
C ALA A 154 -0.53 10.66 6.91
N GLY A 155 0.74 11.09 6.88
CA GLY A 155 1.44 11.67 8.02
C GLY A 155 0.76 12.93 8.56
N ILE A 156 0.30 13.82 7.68
CA ILE A 156 -0.48 15.02 8.07
C ILE A 156 -1.80 14.60 8.73
N GLY A 157 -2.50 13.61 8.15
CA GLY A 157 -3.74 13.09 8.74
C GLY A 157 -3.53 12.53 10.15
N LEU A 158 -2.47 11.74 10.36
CA LEU A 158 -2.12 11.18 11.67
C LEU A 158 -1.77 12.26 12.71
N ILE A 159 -1.09 13.33 12.28
CA ILE A 159 -0.81 14.47 13.17
C ILE A 159 -2.11 15.16 13.56
N GLY A 160 -3.04 15.35 12.60
CA GLY A 160 -4.36 15.91 12.88
C GLY A 160 -5.15 15.07 13.89
N ASP A 161 -5.13 13.76 13.74
CA ASP A 161 -5.78 12.80 14.64
C ASP A 161 -5.16 12.79 16.06
N ALA A 162 -3.85 13.02 16.14
CA ALA A 162 -3.14 13.03 17.44
C ALA A 162 -3.40 14.31 18.26
N VAL A 163 -3.82 15.39 17.61
CA VAL A 163 -4.06 16.71 18.23
C VAL A 163 -5.56 16.96 18.52
N GLY A 164 -6.48 16.26 17.83
CA GLY A 164 -7.95 16.38 17.99
C GLY A 164 -8.48 15.47 19.04
#